data_613844f9d4fac9ddc285bd4faf09f8d1
#
_entry.id   613844f9d4fac9ddc285bd4faf09f8d1
#
_cell.length_a   1.000
_cell.length_b   1.000
_cell.length_c   1.000
_cell.angle_alpha   90.00
_cell.angle_beta   90.00
_cell.angle_gamma   90.00
#
_symmetry.space_group_name_H-M   'P 1'
#
loop_
_entity.id
_entity.type
_entity.pdbx_description
1 polymer ?
#
loop_
_entity_poly.entity_id
_entity_poly.type
_entity_poly.pdbx_seq_one_letter_code
_entity_poly.pdbx_strand_id
1 'polypeptide(L)'
;MPFTSTQIIVVGLAGLATAVGVASATIQSRSSRSPNSPVAESIASPRNPIALVPTNNNESEQPEPLQATISPTASEESAPEPAKTSVVEAPLIAGVSKSKNEPVVVTPPNSGCRIAQAVVNDPNPPLNVRSIPQVNGSKIVGKLKNNTFVSIAQEQNGWLRITEPPGWIAKNRTESSCPNVKQQINFLPGGDEAIVKGRIIGGGSHSYRIRAAKGQIMTVRNRKGVFPLILTQNGKSLTGDNYTGNETEWTGKMPVTGNYTFELDSNFRGFEYEFWVKVR
;
A
#
# COMPACT_ATOMS: atom_id res chain seq x y z
N MET A 1 -37.76 -52.66 -8.28
CA MET A 1 -38.17 -51.52 -7.46
C MET A 1 -37.89 -50.28 -8.24
N PRO A 2 -38.87 -49.38 -8.44
CA PRO A 2 -38.91 -48.52 -9.61
C PRO A 2 -38.13 -47.20 -9.44
N PHE A 3 -37.49 -46.81 -10.52
CA PHE A 3 -36.85 -45.50 -10.71
C PHE A 3 -37.92 -44.41 -10.93
N THR A 4 -37.92 -43.38 -10.13
CA THR A 4 -38.72 -42.16 -10.34
C THR A 4 -37.94 -41.12 -11.14
N SER A 5 -38.43 -40.88 -12.35
CA SER A 5 -37.95 -39.85 -13.28
C SER A 5 -38.44 -38.48 -12.84
N THR A 6 -37.54 -37.54 -12.57
CA THR A 6 -37.89 -36.15 -12.33
C THR A 6 -37.84 -35.37 -13.65
N GLN A 7 -38.98 -34.89 -14.09
CA GLN A 7 -39.12 -34.07 -15.28
C GLN A 7 -38.61 -32.66 -15.02
N ILE A 8 -37.71 -32.17 -15.86
CA ILE A 8 -37.25 -30.78 -15.91
C ILE A 8 -38.22 -29.99 -16.81
N ILE A 9 -38.95 -29.06 -16.22
CA ILE A 9 -39.77 -28.08 -16.95
C ILE A 9 -38.87 -26.93 -17.38
N VAL A 10 -38.62 -26.77 -18.67
CA VAL A 10 -38.00 -25.62 -19.28
C VAL A 10 -39.08 -24.58 -19.55
N VAL A 11 -39.12 -23.49 -18.79
CA VAL A 11 -39.95 -22.32 -19.08
C VAL A 11 -39.14 -21.35 -19.93
N GLY A 12 -39.48 -21.27 -21.21
CA GLY A 12 -38.98 -20.28 -22.13
C GLY A 12 -39.61 -18.90 -21.84
N LEU A 13 -38.81 -17.92 -21.57
CA LEU A 13 -39.20 -16.51 -21.51
C LEU A 13 -38.81 -15.83 -22.82
N ALA A 14 -39.85 -15.48 -23.58
CA ALA A 14 -39.75 -14.72 -24.83
C ALA A 14 -39.26 -13.29 -24.57
N GLY A 15 -38.38 -12.81 -25.44
CA GLY A 15 -37.77 -11.49 -25.37
C GLY A 15 -38.75 -10.37 -25.68
N LEU A 16 -38.60 -9.28 -24.98
CA LEU A 16 -39.08 -7.95 -25.31
C LEU A 16 -37.88 -7.05 -25.58
N ALA A 17 -37.65 -6.78 -26.87
CA ALA A 17 -36.69 -5.79 -27.32
C ALA A 17 -37.32 -4.41 -27.18
N THR A 18 -36.87 -3.59 -26.20
CA THR A 18 -37.18 -2.17 -26.17
C THR A 18 -36.02 -1.39 -26.80
N ALA A 19 -36.26 -0.82 -27.95
CA ALA A 19 -35.39 0.11 -28.62
C ALA A 19 -35.39 1.44 -27.82
N VAL A 20 -34.24 1.80 -27.22
CA VAL A 20 -34.02 3.12 -26.63
C VAL A 20 -33.35 3.98 -27.70
N GLY A 21 -34.10 4.94 -28.21
CA GLY A 21 -33.60 5.95 -29.15
C GLY A 21 -32.60 6.90 -28.46
N VAL A 22 -31.40 6.99 -29.03
CA VAL A 22 -30.39 7.97 -28.64
C VAL A 22 -30.72 9.30 -29.33
N ALA A 23 -31.22 10.28 -28.56
CA ALA A 23 -31.36 11.65 -29.04
C ALA A 23 -30.00 12.34 -28.90
N SER A 24 -29.31 12.56 -30.02
CA SER A 24 -28.09 13.37 -30.08
C SER A 24 -28.46 14.85 -30.05
N ALA A 25 -28.23 15.53 -28.92
CA ALA A 25 -28.33 16.96 -28.83
C ALA A 25 -27.01 17.58 -29.28
N THR A 26 -26.99 18.13 -30.48
CA THR A 26 -25.92 19.01 -30.98
C THR A 26 -26.02 20.38 -30.34
N ILE A 27 -25.10 20.70 -29.45
CA ILE A 27 -24.94 22.05 -28.90
C ILE A 27 -24.15 22.88 -29.91
N GLN A 28 -24.86 23.74 -30.65
CA GLN A 28 -24.25 24.80 -31.45
C GLN A 28 -23.77 25.94 -30.55
N SER A 29 -22.47 26.11 -30.45
CA SER A 29 -21.86 27.28 -29.83
C SER A 29 -22.07 28.50 -30.70
N ARG A 30 -22.99 29.39 -30.33
CA ARG A 30 -23.10 30.71 -30.90
C ARG A 30 -22.02 31.62 -30.29
N SER A 31 -21.05 31.97 -31.12
CA SER A 31 -20.12 33.06 -30.90
C SER A 31 -20.87 34.38 -31.02
N SER A 32 -21.12 35.08 -29.91
CA SER A 32 -21.56 36.48 -29.93
C SER A 32 -20.36 37.39 -29.70
N ARG A 33 -19.95 38.03 -30.78
CA ARG A 33 -19.10 39.23 -30.76
C ARG A 33 -19.85 40.36 -30.07
N SER A 34 -19.23 40.99 -29.08
CA SER A 34 -19.62 42.33 -28.65
C SER A 34 -18.42 43.27 -28.79
N PRO A 35 -18.62 44.42 -29.43
CA PRO A 35 -17.59 45.45 -29.55
C PRO A 35 -17.81 46.49 -28.43
N ASN A 36 -16.74 46.92 -27.79
CA ASN A 36 -16.44 48.28 -27.35
C ASN A 36 -15.55 48.28 -26.12
N SER A 37 -14.32 48.68 -26.35
CA SER A 37 -13.42 49.22 -25.33
C SER A 37 -13.89 50.61 -24.91
N PRO A 38 -13.56 51.05 -23.69
CA PRO A 38 -12.58 52.13 -23.67
C PRO A 38 -11.40 51.91 -22.71
N VAL A 39 -10.35 52.50 -23.10
CA VAL A 39 -9.06 52.78 -22.46
C VAL A 39 -9.25 53.50 -21.13
N ALA A 40 -8.55 53.06 -20.07
CA ALA A 40 -8.08 53.88 -18.95
C ALA A 40 -7.11 53.00 -18.16
N GLU A 41 -5.95 53.32 -18.16
CA GLU A 41 -5.13 54.19 -17.30
C GLU A 41 -4.26 53.38 -16.34
N SER A 42 -3.00 53.41 -16.69
CA SER A 42 -1.83 52.94 -15.94
C SER A 42 -1.77 53.60 -14.57
N ILE A 43 -1.77 52.81 -13.48
CA ILE A 43 -1.32 53.24 -12.17
C ILE A 43 -0.15 52.38 -11.76
N ALA A 44 0.99 53.05 -11.63
CA ALA A 44 2.26 52.50 -11.20
C ALA A 44 2.22 51.96 -9.79
N SER A 45 2.75 50.73 -9.63
CA SER A 45 3.02 50.10 -8.33
C SER A 45 4.33 50.65 -7.78
N PRO A 46 4.40 51.05 -6.51
CA PRO A 46 5.66 51.52 -5.93
C PRO A 46 6.56 50.34 -5.57
N ARG A 47 7.79 50.39 -6.04
CA ARG A 47 8.90 49.54 -5.67
C ARG A 47 9.27 49.80 -4.20
N ASN A 48 9.24 48.78 -3.35
CA ASN A 48 9.89 48.80 -2.04
C ASN A 48 11.38 48.49 -2.20
N PRO A 49 12.25 49.24 -1.51
CA PRO A 49 13.70 49.06 -1.60
C PRO A 49 14.17 47.84 -0.77
N ILE A 50 15.12 47.14 -1.37
CA ILE A 50 15.87 46.04 -0.76
C ILE A 50 16.74 46.59 0.38
N ALA A 51 16.48 46.19 1.60
CA ALA A 51 17.38 46.45 2.73
C ALA A 51 18.54 45.44 2.69
N LEU A 52 19.73 45.97 2.55
CA LEU A 52 21.00 45.27 2.75
C LEU A 52 21.16 44.87 4.21
N VAL A 53 21.31 43.58 4.48
CA VAL A 53 21.70 43.07 5.77
C VAL A 53 23.21 42.88 5.76
N PRO A 54 23.95 43.36 6.74
CA PRO A 54 25.41 43.26 6.79
C PRO A 54 25.88 41.88 7.18
N THR A 55 26.89 41.43 6.44
CA THR A 55 27.72 40.26 6.70
C THR A 55 28.49 40.45 7.98
N ASN A 56 28.27 39.61 8.97
CA ASN A 56 29.18 39.46 10.09
C ASN A 56 29.97 38.16 9.89
N ASN A 57 31.24 38.32 9.55
CA ASN A 57 32.28 37.34 9.69
C ASN A 57 32.63 37.25 11.20
N ASN A 58 32.47 36.08 11.76
CA ASN A 58 33.26 35.69 12.94
C ASN A 58 33.85 34.31 12.65
N GLU A 59 35.11 34.38 12.45
CA GLU A 59 36.19 33.43 12.43
C GLU A 59 36.48 32.89 13.85
N SER A 60 37.03 31.66 13.89
CA SER A 60 37.62 30.96 15.04
C SER A 60 36.64 30.21 15.95
N GLU A 61 36.77 28.93 16.16
CA GLU A 61 37.88 28.18 16.73
C GLU A 61 37.63 26.68 16.58
N GLN A 62 38.65 25.99 16.14
CA GLN A 62 38.76 24.53 16.07
C GLN A 62 39.37 24.06 17.41
N PRO A 63 38.82 23.09 18.10
CA PRO A 63 39.59 22.30 19.08
C PRO A 63 40.08 20.99 18.47
N GLU A 64 41.38 20.80 18.64
CA GLU A 64 42.17 19.60 18.33
C GLU A 64 41.65 18.32 19.03
N PRO A 65 41.96 17.12 18.48
CA PRO A 65 41.59 15.85 19.08
C PRO A 65 42.59 15.43 20.15
N LEU A 66 42.10 15.21 21.35
CA LEU A 66 42.87 14.55 22.44
C LEU A 66 42.93 13.03 22.13
N GLN A 67 44.12 12.58 21.78
CA GLN A 67 44.56 11.19 21.82
C GLN A 67 44.59 10.70 23.29
N ALA A 68 43.83 9.65 23.60
CA ALA A 68 44.05 8.86 24.80
C ALA A 68 44.51 7.47 24.40
N THR A 69 45.81 7.29 24.56
CA THR A 69 46.53 6.00 24.56
C THR A 69 46.22 5.29 25.86
N ILE A 70 45.73 4.07 25.81
CA ILE A 70 45.89 3.10 26.91
C ILE A 70 46.19 1.72 26.34
N SER A 71 47.36 1.23 26.73
CA SER A 71 47.96 -0.06 26.47
C SER A 71 47.25 -1.24 27.14
N PRO A 72 47.54 -2.47 26.71
CA PRO A 72 46.81 -3.67 27.11
C PRO A 72 47.38 -4.26 28.41
N THR A 73 46.54 -4.74 29.29
CA THR A 73 46.93 -5.64 30.37
C THR A 73 46.43 -7.03 30.04
N ALA A 74 47.35 -7.92 29.78
CA ALA A 74 47.15 -9.35 29.75
C ALA A 74 46.87 -9.84 31.18
N SER A 75 45.91 -10.70 31.34
CA SER A 75 45.81 -11.65 32.44
C SER A 75 45.41 -13.00 31.91
N GLU A 76 46.31 -13.88 32.19
CA GLU A 76 46.41 -15.30 31.90
C GLU A 76 45.50 -16.10 32.85
N GLU A 77 45.03 -17.25 32.29
CA GLU A 77 44.89 -18.54 33.01
C GLU A 77 43.66 -18.78 33.92
N SER A 78 42.73 -19.59 33.46
CA SER A 78 42.45 -20.88 34.12
C SER A 78 41.40 -21.67 33.36
N ALA A 79 41.78 -22.84 32.85
CA ALA A 79 40.85 -23.84 32.34
C ALA A 79 40.32 -24.68 33.51
N PRO A 80 39.05 -25.08 33.51
CA PRO A 80 38.58 -26.29 34.18
C PRO A 80 38.10 -27.32 33.17
N GLU A 81 38.44 -28.54 33.50
CA GLU A 81 38.20 -29.88 33.03
C GLU A 81 36.75 -30.21 32.63
N PRO A 82 36.51 -31.14 31.68
CA PRO A 82 35.19 -31.39 31.12
C PRO A 82 34.30 -32.28 32.01
N ALA A 83 33.21 -31.72 32.45
CA ALA A 83 32.12 -32.51 33.07
C ALA A 83 31.34 -33.27 31.98
N LYS A 84 31.22 -34.58 32.19
CA LYS A 84 30.38 -35.50 31.41
C LYS A 84 28.92 -35.09 31.55
N THR A 85 28.35 -34.54 30.48
CA THR A 85 26.92 -34.25 30.42
C THR A 85 26.22 -35.34 29.65
N SER A 86 25.28 -35.97 30.30
CA SER A 86 24.33 -36.97 29.79
C SER A 86 23.59 -36.43 28.58
N VAL A 87 23.63 -37.17 27.48
CA VAL A 87 22.82 -36.93 26.30
C VAL A 87 21.37 -37.22 26.65
N VAL A 88 20.61 -36.14 26.87
CA VAL A 88 19.14 -36.23 26.84
C VAL A 88 18.75 -36.06 25.37
N GLU A 89 18.32 -37.14 24.77
CA GLU A 89 17.76 -37.20 23.42
C GLU A 89 16.48 -36.38 23.39
N ALA A 90 16.57 -35.12 22.84
CA ALA A 90 15.41 -34.30 22.58
C ALA A 90 14.63 -34.87 21.38
N PRO A 91 13.29 -34.92 21.42
CA PRO A 91 12.50 -35.42 20.32
C PRO A 91 12.76 -34.52 19.10
N LEU A 92 13.19 -35.16 18.01
CA LEU A 92 13.27 -34.55 16.67
C LEU A 92 11.87 -34.06 16.29
N ILE A 93 11.62 -32.76 16.50
CA ILE A 93 10.53 -32.09 15.84
C ILE A 93 10.89 -32.14 14.36
N ALA A 94 10.18 -33.00 13.63
CA ALA A 94 10.27 -33.07 12.18
C ALA A 94 9.98 -31.66 11.63
N GLY A 95 11.04 -30.92 11.35
CA GLY A 95 10.96 -29.64 10.65
C GLY A 95 10.31 -29.95 9.31
N VAL A 96 9.13 -29.38 9.09
CA VAL A 96 8.48 -29.35 7.77
C VAL A 96 9.47 -28.70 6.83
N SER A 97 10.23 -29.50 6.11
CA SER A 97 11.09 -29.04 5.01
C SER A 97 10.17 -28.44 3.96
N LYS A 98 9.96 -27.11 3.98
CA LYS A 98 9.29 -26.40 2.90
C LYS A 98 10.04 -26.76 1.61
N SER A 99 9.29 -27.31 0.66
CA SER A 99 9.82 -27.69 -0.66
C SER A 99 10.58 -26.49 -1.24
N LYS A 100 11.76 -26.73 -1.78
CA LYS A 100 12.66 -25.72 -2.40
C LYS A 100 12.03 -24.90 -3.52
N ASN A 101 10.85 -25.29 -4.01
CA ASN A 101 10.16 -24.73 -5.18
C ASN A 101 8.87 -23.97 -4.82
N GLU A 102 8.54 -23.78 -3.53
CA GLU A 102 7.34 -23.03 -3.17
C GLU A 102 7.65 -21.52 -3.14
N PRO A 103 6.86 -20.67 -3.84
CA PRO A 103 7.06 -19.24 -3.82
C PRO A 103 6.83 -18.67 -2.42
N VAL A 104 7.67 -17.73 -1.99
CA VAL A 104 7.42 -16.99 -0.74
C VAL A 104 6.19 -16.10 -0.90
N VAL A 105 5.29 -16.11 0.09
CA VAL A 105 4.12 -15.23 0.11
C VAL A 105 4.44 -14.00 0.96
N VAL A 106 4.32 -12.82 0.35
CA VAL A 106 4.56 -11.52 0.97
C VAL A 106 3.24 -10.77 1.10
N THR A 107 2.89 -10.38 2.32
CA THR A 107 1.68 -9.60 2.62
C THR A 107 2.05 -8.34 3.40
N PRO A 108 1.30 -7.23 3.24
CA PRO A 108 1.54 -6.02 4.02
C PRO A 108 1.33 -6.28 5.52
N PRO A 109 2.02 -5.55 6.40
CA PRO A 109 1.79 -5.66 7.83
C PRO A 109 0.37 -5.18 8.18
N ASN A 110 -0.29 -5.88 9.10
CA ASN A 110 -1.65 -5.53 9.56
C ASN A 110 -1.65 -4.60 10.79
N SER A 111 -0.47 -4.23 11.30
CA SER A 111 -0.30 -3.42 12.51
C SER A 111 0.91 -2.50 12.40
N GLY A 112 1.01 -1.53 13.31
CA GLY A 112 2.15 -0.61 13.37
C GLY A 112 2.04 0.60 12.43
N CYS A 113 0.91 0.80 11.76
CA CYS A 113 0.63 1.97 10.94
C CYS A 113 -0.58 2.76 11.44
N ARG A 114 -0.65 4.04 11.09
CA ARG A 114 -1.84 4.85 11.31
C ARG A 114 -2.85 4.59 10.19
N ILE A 115 -4.02 4.09 10.56
CA ILE A 115 -5.14 3.91 9.63
C ILE A 115 -5.70 5.30 9.26
N ALA A 116 -5.79 5.59 7.97
CA ALA A 116 -6.35 6.85 7.48
C ALA A 116 -7.81 6.71 7.03
N GLN A 117 -8.18 5.55 6.50
CA GLN A 117 -9.52 5.25 6.00
C GLN A 117 -9.91 3.81 6.35
N ALA A 118 -11.22 3.60 6.47
CA ALA A 118 -11.81 2.28 6.64
C ALA A 118 -13.07 2.15 5.80
N VAL A 119 -13.47 0.93 5.51
CA VAL A 119 -14.75 0.61 4.89
C VAL A 119 -15.61 -0.18 5.88
N VAL A 120 -16.88 0.20 6.01
CA VAL A 120 -17.82 -0.47 6.89
C VAL A 120 -18.12 -1.87 6.37
N ASN A 121 -17.96 -2.88 7.25
CA ASN A 121 -18.28 -4.27 7.00
C ASN A 121 -18.89 -4.90 8.27
N ASP A 122 -20.10 -4.45 8.60
CA ASP A 122 -20.85 -4.97 9.76
C ASP A 122 -21.67 -6.19 9.33
N PRO A 123 -21.54 -7.35 9.99
CA PRO A 123 -22.40 -8.51 9.73
C PRO A 123 -23.89 -8.25 10.04
N ASN A 124 -24.21 -7.20 10.83
CA ASN A 124 -25.56 -6.79 11.17
C ASN A 124 -25.80 -5.32 10.83
N PRO A 125 -25.80 -4.94 9.54
CA PRO A 125 -25.95 -3.55 9.13
C PRO A 125 -27.32 -2.95 9.50
N PRO A 126 -27.40 -1.64 9.71
CA PRO A 126 -26.34 -0.64 9.60
C PRO A 126 -25.46 -0.55 10.84
N LEU A 127 -24.17 -0.20 10.67
CA LEU A 127 -23.25 0.06 11.77
C LEU A 127 -23.62 1.35 12.50
N ASN A 128 -23.73 1.27 13.83
CA ASN A 128 -24.03 2.45 14.66
C ASN A 128 -22.78 3.32 14.84
N VAL A 129 -22.95 4.63 14.64
CA VAL A 129 -22.00 5.66 15.03
C VAL A 129 -22.37 6.15 16.44
N ARG A 130 -21.40 6.15 17.35
CA ARG A 130 -21.61 6.42 18.77
C ARG A 130 -20.93 7.70 19.23
N SER A 131 -21.48 8.34 20.26
CA SER A 131 -20.95 9.59 20.83
C SER A 131 -19.60 9.40 21.53
N ILE A 132 -19.33 8.22 22.10
CA ILE A 132 -18.10 7.85 22.80
C ILE A 132 -17.66 6.43 22.41
N PRO A 133 -16.36 6.06 22.56
CA PRO A 133 -15.79 4.79 22.11
C PRO A 133 -16.15 3.61 23.05
N GLN A 134 -17.45 3.37 23.25
CA GLN A 134 -17.98 2.24 24.01
C GLN A 134 -19.44 1.97 23.67
N VAL A 135 -19.96 0.81 24.06
CA VAL A 135 -21.36 0.44 23.83
C VAL A 135 -22.26 1.01 24.94
N ASN A 136 -21.88 0.74 26.21
CA ASN A 136 -22.69 1.12 27.36
C ASN A 136 -22.57 2.62 27.62
N GLY A 137 -23.70 3.29 27.90
CA GLY A 137 -23.77 4.72 28.22
C GLY A 137 -23.51 5.64 27.00
N SER A 138 -23.30 5.12 25.80
CA SER A 138 -23.12 5.93 24.59
C SER A 138 -24.45 6.16 23.87
N LYS A 139 -24.59 7.33 23.26
CA LYS A 139 -25.74 7.66 22.39
C LYS A 139 -25.37 7.25 20.95
N ILE A 140 -26.34 6.74 20.18
CA ILE A 140 -26.21 6.54 18.73
C ILE A 140 -26.42 7.91 18.08
N VAL A 141 -25.41 8.43 17.41
CA VAL A 141 -25.42 9.75 16.75
C VAL A 141 -25.54 9.64 15.23
N GLY A 142 -25.43 8.41 14.67
CA GLY A 142 -25.58 8.14 13.26
C GLY A 142 -25.59 6.65 12.97
N LYS A 143 -25.79 6.31 11.69
CA LYS A 143 -25.77 4.93 11.17
C LYS A 143 -25.09 4.91 9.82
N LEU A 144 -24.29 3.88 9.55
CA LEU A 144 -23.55 3.70 8.30
C LEU A 144 -23.93 2.36 7.66
N LYS A 145 -24.17 2.38 6.35
CA LYS A 145 -24.39 1.15 5.56
C LYS A 145 -23.06 0.46 5.29
N ASN A 146 -23.10 -0.86 5.04
CA ASN A 146 -21.91 -1.58 4.54
C ASN A 146 -21.40 -0.97 3.24
N ASN A 147 -20.10 -1.10 3.01
CA ASN A 147 -19.35 -0.51 1.90
C ASN A 147 -19.28 1.04 1.95
N THR A 148 -19.66 1.68 3.07
CA THR A 148 -19.40 3.11 3.27
C THR A 148 -17.95 3.31 3.65
N PHE A 149 -17.23 4.16 2.88
CA PHE A 149 -15.87 4.61 3.21
C PHE A 149 -15.94 5.75 4.21
N VAL A 150 -15.08 5.68 5.22
CA VAL A 150 -15.01 6.68 6.29
C VAL A 150 -13.55 7.11 6.52
N SER A 151 -13.35 8.40 6.73
CA SER A 151 -12.05 8.95 7.14
C SER A 151 -11.84 8.79 8.63
N ILE A 152 -10.66 8.31 9.03
CA ILE A 152 -10.32 8.00 10.41
C ILE A 152 -9.43 9.11 10.97
N ALA A 153 -9.92 9.78 12.00
CA ALA A 153 -9.18 10.82 12.73
C ALA A 153 -8.30 10.22 13.83
N GLN A 154 -8.81 9.17 14.51
CA GLN A 154 -8.15 8.56 15.68
C GLN A 154 -8.56 7.09 15.83
N GLU A 155 -7.66 6.29 16.41
CA GLU A 155 -7.95 4.94 16.91
C GLU A 155 -7.76 4.90 18.42
N GLN A 156 -8.71 4.30 19.16
CA GLN A 156 -8.66 4.14 20.61
C GLN A 156 -9.40 2.88 21.03
N ASN A 157 -8.73 1.96 21.73
CA ASN A 157 -9.35 0.78 22.39
C ASN A 157 -10.30 -0.03 21.49
N GLY A 158 -9.91 -0.26 20.21
CA GLY A 158 -10.74 -0.99 19.27
C GLY A 158 -11.89 -0.17 18.65
N TRP A 159 -11.86 1.15 18.81
CA TRP A 159 -12.79 2.08 18.19
C TRP A 159 -12.07 3.03 17.25
N LEU A 160 -12.75 3.41 16.17
CA LEU A 160 -12.28 4.39 15.20
C LEU A 160 -13.14 5.65 15.31
N ARG A 161 -12.49 6.80 15.53
CA ARG A 161 -13.13 8.10 15.44
C ARG A 161 -13.24 8.52 13.99
N ILE A 162 -14.45 8.76 13.53
CA ILE A 162 -14.71 9.22 12.17
C ILE A 162 -15.08 10.69 12.15
N THR A 163 -14.91 11.34 11.00
CA THR A 163 -15.15 12.77 10.80
C THR A 163 -16.57 13.05 10.33
N GLU A 164 -17.15 12.18 9.50
CA GLU A 164 -18.46 12.33 8.89
C GLU A 164 -19.22 11.01 8.83
N PRO A 165 -20.38 10.91 9.54
CA PRO A 165 -20.83 11.79 10.63
C PRO A 165 -19.85 11.73 11.82
N PRO A 166 -19.66 12.83 12.59
CA PRO A 166 -18.71 12.83 13.68
C PRO A 166 -19.11 11.83 14.78
N GLY A 167 -18.16 10.97 15.19
CA GLY A 167 -18.43 9.96 16.22
C GLY A 167 -17.47 8.80 16.18
N TRP A 168 -17.85 7.69 16.83
CA TRP A 168 -17.05 6.51 16.99
C TRP A 168 -17.73 5.27 16.41
N ILE A 169 -16.98 4.45 15.72
CA ILE A 169 -17.42 3.15 15.19
C ILE A 169 -16.51 2.04 15.69
N ALA A 170 -17.06 0.84 15.86
CA ALA A 170 -16.27 -0.31 16.29
C ALA A 170 -15.33 -0.77 15.17
N LYS A 171 -14.02 -0.86 15.44
CA LYS A 171 -12.99 -1.25 14.46
C LYS A 171 -13.23 -2.64 13.87
N ASN A 172 -13.67 -3.60 14.70
CA ASN A 172 -13.97 -4.96 14.27
C ASN A 172 -15.22 -5.10 13.39
N ARG A 173 -15.91 -4.00 13.08
CA ARG A 173 -17.02 -3.88 12.14
C ARG A 173 -16.63 -3.12 10.88
N THR A 174 -15.33 -2.99 10.66
CA THR A 174 -14.75 -2.32 9.50
C THR A 174 -13.59 -3.12 8.96
N GLU A 175 -13.28 -2.90 7.71
CA GLU A 175 -12.02 -3.31 7.09
C GLU A 175 -11.13 -2.08 6.94
N SER A 176 -9.85 -2.25 7.21
CA SER A 176 -8.85 -1.19 7.07
C SER A 176 -7.51 -1.80 6.66
N SER A 177 -6.65 -0.99 6.05
CA SER A 177 -5.28 -1.38 5.70
C SER A 177 -4.31 -0.26 6.05
N CYS A 178 -3.04 -0.60 6.16
CA CYS A 178 -1.99 0.42 6.20
C CYS A 178 -2.01 1.21 4.89
N PRO A 179 -2.10 2.55 4.91
CA PRO A 179 -2.15 3.34 3.68
C PRO A 179 -0.81 3.33 2.93
N ASN A 180 0.30 3.26 3.66
CA ASN A 180 1.64 3.26 3.08
C ASN A 180 2.45 2.08 3.62
N VAL A 181 2.92 1.24 2.70
CA VAL A 181 3.73 0.06 3.01
C VAL A 181 5.02 0.12 2.22
N LYS A 182 6.14 -0.17 2.90
CA LYS A 182 7.44 -0.37 2.27
C LYS A 182 8.02 -1.68 2.79
N GLN A 183 8.14 -2.69 1.93
CA GLN A 183 8.54 -4.03 2.33
C GLN A 183 9.57 -4.62 1.38
N GLN A 184 10.51 -5.41 1.93
CA GLN A 184 11.49 -6.16 1.15
C GLN A 184 10.94 -7.55 0.81
N ILE A 185 11.05 -7.96 -0.44
CA ILE A 185 10.83 -9.32 -0.88
C ILE A 185 12.14 -10.09 -0.73
N ASN A 186 12.14 -11.11 0.12
CA ASN A 186 13.27 -12.01 0.30
C ASN A 186 12.84 -13.41 -0.13
N PHE A 187 13.48 -13.98 -1.13
CA PHE A 187 13.23 -15.35 -1.54
C PHE A 187 13.65 -16.34 -0.46
N LEU A 188 13.02 -17.50 -0.45
CA LEU A 188 13.49 -18.63 0.36
C LEU A 188 14.89 -19.06 -0.11
N PRO A 189 15.72 -19.63 0.76
CA PRO A 189 17.01 -20.18 0.36
C PRO A 189 16.89 -21.13 -0.83
N GLY A 190 17.55 -20.82 -1.94
CA GLY A 190 17.49 -21.55 -3.20
C GLY A 190 16.20 -21.35 -4.00
N GLY A 191 15.31 -20.48 -3.58
CA GLY A 191 14.11 -20.06 -4.33
C GLY A 191 14.38 -18.82 -5.16
N ASP A 192 13.56 -18.62 -6.20
CA ASP A 192 13.65 -17.50 -7.15
C ASP A 192 12.27 -16.84 -7.40
N GLU A 193 11.25 -17.22 -6.60
CA GLU A 193 9.86 -16.83 -6.80
C GLU A 193 9.20 -16.27 -5.53
N ALA A 194 8.31 -15.29 -5.73
CA ALA A 194 7.46 -14.74 -4.68
C ALA A 194 6.05 -14.44 -5.20
N ILE A 195 5.07 -14.52 -4.31
CA ILE A 195 3.71 -14.00 -4.52
C ILE A 195 3.53 -12.84 -3.56
N VAL A 196 3.24 -11.67 -4.10
CA VAL A 196 2.93 -10.46 -3.34
C VAL A 196 1.43 -10.22 -3.43
N LYS A 197 0.77 -10.16 -2.30
CA LYS A 197 -0.68 -9.93 -2.26
C LYS A 197 -1.07 -9.02 -1.11
N GLY A 198 -2.09 -8.20 -1.32
CA GLY A 198 -2.58 -7.28 -0.30
C GLY A 198 -3.80 -6.51 -0.74
N ARG A 199 -4.17 -5.53 0.08
CA ARG A 199 -5.26 -4.61 -0.19
C ARG A 199 -4.90 -3.22 0.31
N ILE A 200 -5.14 -2.21 -0.51
CA ILE A 200 -5.14 -0.81 -0.11
C ILE A 200 -6.61 -0.43 0.10
N ILE A 201 -6.93 0.20 1.23
CA ILE A 201 -8.26 0.75 1.50
C ILE A 201 -8.12 2.26 1.58
N GLY A 202 -8.82 2.95 0.68
CA GLY A 202 -8.65 4.39 0.51
C GLY A 202 -7.45 4.77 -0.35
N GLY A 203 -6.87 5.95 -0.11
CA GLY A 203 -5.65 6.39 -0.73
C GLY A 203 -4.40 5.83 -0.04
N GLY A 204 -3.32 5.70 -0.79
CA GLY A 204 -2.04 5.24 -0.27
C GLY A 204 -1.19 4.52 -1.30
N SER A 205 0.03 4.15 -0.90
CA SER A 205 1.01 3.47 -1.75
C SER A 205 1.62 2.28 -1.05
N HIS A 206 1.61 1.12 -1.72
CA HIS A 206 2.33 -0.07 -1.30
C HIS A 206 3.52 -0.31 -2.21
N SER A 207 4.72 -0.29 -1.63
CA SER A 207 6.00 -0.46 -2.33
C SER A 207 6.70 -1.72 -1.86
N TYR A 208 7.03 -2.61 -2.80
CA TYR A 208 7.76 -3.84 -2.54
C TYR A 208 9.10 -3.81 -3.26
N ARG A 209 10.18 -4.05 -2.54
CA ARG A 209 11.53 -4.03 -3.12
C ARG A 209 12.09 -5.43 -3.25
N ILE A 210 12.81 -5.68 -4.35
CA ILE A 210 13.54 -6.91 -4.59
C ILE A 210 14.95 -6.56 -5.08
N ARG A 211 15.94 -7.34 -4.66
CA ARG A 211 17.30 -7.19 -5.16
C ARG A 211 17.51 -8.14 -6.36
N ALA A 212 18.04 -7.61 -7.45
CA ALA A 212 18.43 -8.40 -8.61
C ALA A 212 19.80 -7.97 -9.13
N ALA A 213 20.55 -8.90 -9.75
CA ALA A 213 21.83 -8.64 -10.37
C ALA A 213 21.66 -8.22 -11.83
N LYS A 214 22.61 -7.43 -12.34
CA LYS A 214 22.69 -7.11 -13.77
C LYS A 214 22.68 -8.39 -14.60
N GLY A 215 21.82 -8.41 -15.62
CA GLY A 215 21.72 -9.53 -16.55
C GLY A 215 20.70 -10.59 -16.15
N GLN A 216 20.24 -10.65 -14.90
CA GLN A 216 19.13 -11.52 -14.53
C GLN A 216 17.85 -11.16 -15.28
N ILE A 217 17.01 -12.13 -15.51
CA ILE A 217 15.69 -11.97 -16.13
C ILE A 217 14.65 -11.96 -15.01
N MET A 218 13.88 -10.88 -14.96
CA MET A 218 12.73 -10.76 -14.04
C MET A 218 11.43 -10.90 -14.83
N THR A 219 10.54 -11.75 -14.35
CA THR A 219 9.18 -11.90 -14.88
C THR A 219 8.18 -11.56 -13.77
N VAL A 220 7.21 -10.72 -14.09
CA VAL A 220 6.12 -10.32 -13.19
C VAL A 220 4.80 -10.66 -13.88
N ARG A 221 3.89 -11.36 -13.17
CA ARG A 221 2.55 -11.72 -13.66
C ARG A 221 1.50 -11.18 -12.75
N ASN A 222 0.54 -10.46 -13.30
CA ASN A 222 -0.65 -10.05 -12.57
C ASN A 222 -1.57 -11.25 -12.32
N ARG A 223 -2.07 -11.38 -11.10
CA ARG A 223 -3.06 -12.40 -10.71
C ARG A 223 -4.38 -11.78 -10.27
N LYS A 224 -4.30 -10.58 -9.67
CA LYS A 224 -5.49 -9.85 -9.22
C LYS A 224 -5.22 -8.34 -9.15
N GLY A 225 -6.18 -7.55 -9.57
CA GLY A 225 -6.15 -6.09 -9.45
C GLY A 225 -5.19 -5.40 -10.41
N VAL A 226 -4.58 -4.33 -9.95
CA VAL A 226 -3.70 -3.48 -10.76
C VAL A 226 -2.31 -4.11 -10.89
N PHE A 227 -1.73 -4.06 -12.09
CA PHE A 227 -0.33 -4.46 -12.31
C PHE A 227 0.60 -3.44 -11.63
N PRO A 228 1.66 -3.87 -10.93
CA PRO A 228 2.57 -2.94 -10.27
C PRO A 228 3.43 -2.16 -11.27
N LEU A 229 3.65 -0.87 -11.02
CA LEU A 229 4.69 -0.10 -11.70
C LEU A 229 6.06 -0.61 -11.26
N ILE A 230 6.92 -0.95 -12.22
CA ILE A 230 8.26 -1.51 -11.93
C ILE A 230 9.31 -0.42 -12.12
N LEU A 231 10.00 -0.08 -11.03
CA LEU A 231 11.00 0.99 -11.00
C LEU A 231 12.39 0.45 -10.71
N THR A 232 13.38 1.04 -11.36
CA THR A 232 14.80 0.86 -11.01
C THR A 232 15.14 1.62 -9.72
N GLN A 233 16.33 1.41 -9.16
CA GLN A 233 16.80 2.09 -7.94
C GLN A 233 16.78 3.62 -8.04
N ASN A 234 16.96 4.18 -9.24
CA ASN A 234 16.93 5.63 -9.50
C ASN A 234 15.56 6.13 -9.99
N GLY A 235 14.50 5.34 -9.80
CA GLY A 235 13.12 5.73 -10.12
C GLY A 235 12.72 5.64 -11.58
N LYS A 236 13.60 5.13 -12.47
CA LYS A 236 13.24 4.96 -13.89
C LYS A 236 12.29 3.77 -14.04
N SER A 237 11.16 4.00 -14.76
CA SER A 237 10.21 2.93 -15.09
C SER A 237 10.83 1.89 -16.03
N LEU A 238 10.56 0.61 -15.76
CA LEU A 238 10.84 -0.52 -16.63
C LEU A 238 9.61 -1.00 -17.40
N THR A 239 8.42 -0.65 -16.93
CA THR A 239 7.14 -0.98 -17.61
C THR A 239 6.87 -0.11 -18.82
N GLY A 240 7.68 0.93 -19.04
CA GLY A 240 7.58 1.83 -20.20
C GLY A 240 6.59 2.98 -19.99
N ASP A 241 6.53 3.85 -21.03
CA ASP A 241 5.70 5.06 -20.98
C ASP A 241 4.19 4.77 -21.17
N ASN A 242 3.84 3.58 -21.68
CA ASN A 242 2.45 3.15 -21.91
C ASN A 242 1.88 2.33 -20.76
N TYR A 243 2.48 2.40 -19.56
CA TYR A 243 1.97 1.72 -18.39
C TYR A 243 0.57 2.22 -18.03
N THR A 244 -0.38 1.28 -17.89
CA THR A 244 -1.79 1.56 -17.59
C THR A 244 -2.26 0.90 -16.30
N GLY A 245 -1.47 -0.05 -15.76
CA GLY A 245 -1.86 -0.88 -14.62
C GLY A 245 -2.75 -2.08 -14.99
N ASN A 246 -3.06 -2.25 -16.28
CA ASN A 246 -3.88 -3.36 -16.80
C ASN A 246 -3.03 -4.47 -17.45
N GLU A 247 -1.72 -4.36 -17.37
CA GLU A 247 -0.80 -5.35 -17.90
C GLU A 247 -1.01 -6.69 -17.19
N THR A 248 -0.91 -7.78 -17.94
CA THR A 248 -1.05 -9.15 -17.39
C THR A 248 0.31 -9.75 -17.05
N GLU A 249 1.35 -9.38 -17.79
CA GLU A 249 2.72 -9.87 -17.61
C GLU A 249 3.73 -8.85 -18.10
N TRP A 250 4.89 -8.83 -17.46
CA TRP A 250 6.07 -8.12 -17.90
C TRP A 250 7.30 -9.01 -17.71
N THR A 251 8.21 -9.03 -18.68
CA THR A 251 9.50 -9.71 -18.60
C THR A 251 10.60 -8.81 -19.13
N GLY A 252 11.69 -8.69 -18.37
CA GLY A 252 12.82 -7.87 -18.76
C GLY A 252 14.14 -8.34 -18.17
N LYS A 253 15.24 -8.00 -18.87
CA LYS A 253 16.61 -8.20 -18.37
C LYS A 253 17.01 -7.02 -17.50
N MET A 254 17.54 -7.30 -16.30
CA MET A 254 17.92 -6.25 -15.37
C MET A 254 19.15 -5.48 -15.88
N PRO A 255 19.04 -4.15 -16.06
CA PRO A 255 20.11 -3.34 -16.64
C PRO A 255 21.29 -3.14 -15.68
N VAL A 256 21.04 -3.15 -14.38
CA VAL A 256 22.04 -2.91 -13.32
C VAL A 256 21.81 -3.84 -12.14
N THR A 257 22.85 -4.09 -11.34
CA THR A 257 22.67 -4.73 -10.03
C THR A 257 22.14 -3.72 -9.05
N GLY A 258 21.03 -4.01 -8.39
CA GLY A 258 20.42 -3.08 -7.42
C GLY A 258 19.05 -3.51 -6.94
N ASN A 259 18.37 -2.57 -6.27
CA ASN A 259 17.00 -2.76 -5.84
C ASN A 259 16.03 -2.31 -6.94
N TYR A 260 14.99 -3.10 -7.14
CA TYR A 260 13.87 -2.80 -8.02
C TYR A 260 12.62 -2.68 -7.16
N THR A 261 11.76 -1.73 -7.46
CA THR A 261 10.55 -1.45 -6.68
C THR A 261 9.31 -1.77 -7.51
N PHE A 262 8.40 -2.52 -6.92
CA PHE A 262 7.03 -2.69 -7.41
C PHE A 262 6.16 -1.71 -6.65
N GLU A 263 5.55 -0.76 -7.34
CA GLU A 263 4.74 0.30 -6.74
C GLU A 263 3.28 0.17 -7.16
N LEU A 264 2.40 0.28 -6.18
CA LEU A 264 0.95 0.17 -6.30
C LEU A 264 0.35 1.38 -5.59
N ASP A 265 -0.17 2.33 -6.37
CA ASP A 265 -0.76 3.56 -5.86
C ASP A 265 -2.27 3.55 -5.97
N SER A 266 -2.92 4.00 -4.91
CA SER A 266 -4.36 4.22 -4.88
C SER A 266 -4.66 5.64 -4.45
N ASN A 267 -5.52 6.31 -5.19
CA ASN A 267 -5.89 7.71 -4.95
C ASN A 267 -7.24 7.90 -4.25
N PHE A 268 -8.11 6.85 -4.14
CA PHE A 268 -9.46 7.01 -3.55
C PHE A 268 -9.96 5.80 -2.77
N ARG A 269 -10.46 4.74 -3.44
CA ARG A 269 -11.15 3.62 -2.80
C ARG A 269 -10.23 2.46 -2.47
N GLY A 270 -9.07 2.44 -3.10
CA GLY A 270 -8.16 1.32 -3.01
C GLY A 270 -8.58 0.14 -3.90
N PHE A 271 -7.82 -0.91 -3.80
CA PHE A 271 -8.03 -2.15 -4.53
C PHE A 271 -7.30 -3.30 -3.86
N GLU A 272 -7.72 -4.52 -4.15
CA GLU A 272 -6.94 -5.72 -3.87
C GLU A 272 -5.98 -5.99 -5.01
N TYR A 273 -4.80 -6.54 -4.68
CA TYR A 273 -3.80 -6.91 -5.66
C TYR A 273 -3.15 -8.24 -5.31
N GLU A 274 -2.76 -8.96 -6.34
CA GLU A 274 -1.89 -10.12 -6.25
C GLU A 274 -1.05 -10.20 -7.51
N PHE A 275 0.27 -10.25 -7.36
CA PHE A 275 1.19 -10.51 -8.47
C PHE A 275 2.26 -11.51 -8.05
N TRP A 276 2.71 -12.26 -9.03
CA TRP A 276 3.82 -13.20 -8.90
C TRP A 276 5.06 -12.60 -9.54
N VAL A 277 6.20 -12.80 -8.90
CA VAL A 277 7.50 -12.35 -9.40
C VAL A 277 8.51 -13.49 -9.36
N LYS A 278 9.32 -13.60 -10.42
CA LYS A 278 10.41 -14.54 -10.56
C LYS A 278 11.66 -13.83 -11.06
N VAL A 279 12.83 -14.18 -10.51
CA VAL A 279 14.14 -13.62 -10.91
C VAL A 279 15.13 -14.77 -11.13
N ARG A 280 15.67 -14.87 -12.34
CA ARG A 280 16.64 -15.91 -12.75
C ARG A 280 17.92 -15.33 -13.34
#